data_4ab469f02f290fa582433aa51fc48911
#
_entry.id   4ab469f02f290fa582433aa51fc48911
#
_cell.length_a   1.000
_cell.length_b   1.000
_cell.length_c   1.000
_cell.angle_alpha   90.00
_cell.angle_beta   90.00
_cell.angle_gamma   90.00
#
_symmetry.space_group_name_H-M   'P 1'
#
loop_
_entity.id
_entity.type
_entity.pdbx_description
1 polymer ?
#
loop_
_entity_poly.entity_id
_entity_poly.type
_entity_poly.pdbx_seq_one_letter_code
_entity_poly.pdbx_strand_id
1 'polypeptide(L)'
;MRHIKLDKGADGVAILTLDNADESMNVVSAEWLEDMNAAIAELRDDESVTGVIIVSGKKAFMAGADLKLMVAGYETMTPKDAFAFSQKATAMHRALETMGKPVACAMNGLALGGGFELALACHHRVLSDDPRAVVGLPEVNLGLLPGSGGTQRLPRLIGRKKGLDLLLSGRSVAPKEALELGLVDEIAPIDQLVDKARQWLATNPPAERIWDVKGYAIPEMRGMIVPEVAMDYSIGVAQVAGKHGYNYPAPAAILSCVFEGLQLPMDKALSVEGKYFAKLLTDPVARNIIRTTFISKQAAEKGARRPEG
;
A
#
# COMPACT_ATOMS: atom_id res chain seq x y z
N MET A 1 9.64 -16.42 13.15
CA MET A 1 8.60 -15.73 12.36
C MET A 1 7.65 -16.79 11.81
N ARG A 2 6.35 -16.60 11.93
CA ARG A 2 5.33 -17.57 11.50
C ARG A 2 4.79 -17.28 10.11
N HIS A 3 4.72 -16.01 9.77
CA HIS A 3 4.10 -15.50 8.54
C HIS A 3 5.13 -15.08 7.47
N ILE A 4 6.42 -15.15 7.83
CA ILE A 4 7.53 -14.71 6.99
C ILE A 4 8.67 -15.72 7.11
N LYS A 5 9.26 -16.06 5.97
CA LYS A 5 10.50 -16.82 5.88
C LYS A 5 11.61 -15.91 5.40
N LEU A 6 12.77 -15.98 6.03
CA LEU A 6 13.95 -15.20 5.67
C LEU A 6 15.08 -16.16 5.30
N ASP A 7 15.50 -16.09 4.06
CA ASP A 7 16.62 -16.88 3.51
C ASP A 7 17.72 -15.91 3.07
N LYS A 8 18.95 -16.10 3.58
CA LYS A 8 20.11 -15.28 3.27
C LYS A 8 21.00 -16.00 2.28
N GLY A 9 21.14 -15.46 1.08
CA GLY A 9 21.98 -16.01 0.04
C GLY A 9 23.49 -15.75 0.29
N ALA A 10 24.33 -16.64 -0.17
CA ALA A 10 25.80 -16.46 -0.11
C ALA A 10 26.30 -15.26 -0.99
N ASP A 11 25.43 -14.76 -1.86
CA ASP A 11 25.65 -13.61 -2.72
C ASP A 11 25.34 -12.26 -2.03
N GLY A 12 24.99 -12.28 -0.75
CA GLY A 12 24.58 -11.09 0.00
C GLY A 12 23.13 -10.64 -0.23
N VAL A 13 22.35 -11.36 -1.04
CA VAL A 13 20.94 -11.05 -1.27
C VAL A 13 20.07 -11.90 -0.35
N ALA A 14 19.27 -11.24 0.49
CA ALA A 14 18.28 -11.91 1.30
C ALA A 14 16.93 -11.97 0.56
N ILE A 15 16.25 -13.14 0.65
CA ILE A 15 14.89 -13.34 0.17
C ILE A 15 13.95 -13.36 1.38
N LEU A 16 13.01 -12.42 1.42
CA LEU A 16 11.96 -12.35 2.40
C LEU A 16 10.65 -12.83 1.76
N THR A 17 10.22 -14.04 2.15
CA THR A 17 9.02 -14.68 1.61
C THR A 17 7.82 -14.41 2.52
N LEU A 18 6.81 -13.74 1.99
CA LEU A 18 5.51 -13.54 2.63
C LEU A 18 4.71 -14.85 2.52
N ASP A 19 4.38 -15.46 3.65
CA ASP A 19 3.68 -16.77 3.68
C ASP A 19 2.80 -16.89 4.94
N ASN A 20 1.68 -16.15 4.96
CA ASN A 20 0.75 -16.21 6.09
C ASN A 20 0.28 -17.65 6.32
N ALA A 21 0.66 -18.24 7.45
CA ALA A 21 0.60 -19.67 7.69
C ALA A 21 -0.82 -20.27 7.55
N ASP A 22 -1.85 -19.57 8.03
CA ASP A 22 -3.21 -20.10 8.12
C ASP A 22 -4.17 -19.49 7.09
N GLU A 23 -3.63 -18.68 6.16
CA GLU A 23 -4.44 -17.96 5.18
C GLU A 23 -4.12 -18.42 3.75
N SER A 24 -5.13 -18.40 2.88
CA SER A 24 -4.95 -18.70 1.45
C SER A 24 -4.25 -17.57 0.69
N MET A 25 -4.23 -16.36 1.25
CA MET A 25 -3.58 -15.17 0.72
C MET A 25 -2.83 -14.44 1.83
N ASN A 26 -1.79 -13.71 1.47
CA ASN A 26 -1.12 -12.82 2.40
C ASN A 26 -2.01 -11.61 2.70
N VAL A 27 -2.15 -11.29 3.97
CA VAL A 27 -2.87 -10.13 4.50
C VAL A 27 -2.06 -9.46 5.61
N VAL A 28 -2.28 -8.17 5.81
CA VAL A 28 -1.67 -7.43 6.91
C VAL A 28 -2.45 -7.70 8.19
N SER A 29 -1.86 -8.48 9.11
CA SER A 29 -2.33 -8.69 10.48
C SER A 29 -1.35 -8.11 11.50
N ALA A 30 -1.71 -8.12 12.78
CA ALA A 30 -0.81 -7.66 13.84
C ALA A 30 0.43 -8.56 13.93
N GLU A 31 0.25 -9.87 13.87
CA GLU A 31 1.33 -10.86 13.93
C GLU A 31 2.24 -10.76 12.70
N TRP A 32 1.66 -10.52 11.52
CA TRP A 32 2.44 -10.27 10.31
C TRP A 32 3.31 -9.02 10.43
N LEU A 33 2.78 -7.93 11.03
CA LEU A 33 3.55 -6.71 11.28
C LEU A 33 4.70 -6.93 12.27
N GLU A 34 4.50 -7.77 13.29
CA GLU A 34 5.55 -8.15 14.24
C GLU A 34 6.66 -8.93 13.55
N ASP A 35 6.31 -9.93 12.73
CA ASP A 35 7.27 -10.71 11.95
C ASP A 35 8.04 -9.83 10.95
N MET A 36 7.37 -8.90 10.25
CA MET A 36 8.03 -7.94 9.35
C MET A 36 9.03 -7.06 10.08
N ASN A 37 8.65 -6.50 11.24
CA ASN A 37 9.55 -5.65 12.02
C ASN A 37 10.77 -6.44 12.51
N ALA A 38 10.59 -7.69 12.92
CA ALA A 38 11.70 -8.58 13.32
C ALA A 38 12.64 -8.87 12.14
N ALA A 39 12.07 -9.19 10.96
CA ALA A 39 12.86 -9.42 9.75
C ALA A 39 13.65 -8.17 9.31
N ILE A 40 13.01 -7.00 9.33
CA ILE A 40 13.65 -5.73 8.95
C ILE A 40 14.81 -5.41 9.91
N ALA A 41 14.62 -5.61 11.23
CA ALA A 41 15.67 -5.39 12.22
C ALA A 41 16.86 -6.34 11.99
N GLU A 42 16.59 -7.63 11.77
CA GLU A 42 17.62 -8.62 11.47
C GLU A 42 18.39 -8.28 10.17
N LEU A 43 17.66 -7.90 9.11
CA LEU A 43 18.26 -7.54 7.83
C LEU A 43 19.10 -6.27 7.93
N ARG A 44 18.64 -5.25 8.68
CA ARG A 44 19.35 -3.99 8.87
C ARG A 44 20.70 -4.20 9.55
N ASP A 45 20.70 -5.03 10.60
CA ASP A 45 21.85 -5.21 11.48
C ASP A 45 22.86 -6.26 10.95
N ASP A 46 22.51 -7.02 9.90
CA ASP A 46 23.39 -8.03 9.27
C ASP A 46 24.22 -7.43 8.13
N GLU A 47 25.50 -7.16 8.38
CA GLU A 47 26.44 -6.59 7.39
C GLU A 47 26.69 -7.49 6.17
N SER A 48 26.41 -8.81 6.28
CA SER A 48 26.56 -9.72 5.14
C SER A 48 25.45 -9.55 4.10
N VAL A 49 24.33 -8.93 4.46
CA VAL A 49 23.20 -8.65 3.55
C VAL A 49 23.41 -7.29 2.89
N THR A 50 23.48 -7.29 1.57
CA THR A 50 23.67 -6.06 0.73
C THR A 50 22.40 -5.63 0.01
N GLY A 51 21.40 -6.52 -0.11
CA GLY A 51 20.11 -6.22 -0.75
C GLY A 51 19.04 -7.22 -0.37
N VAL A 52 17.77 -6.83 -0.54
CA VAL A 52 16.62 -7.64 -0.13
C VAL A 52 15.64 -7.78 -1.29
N ILE A 53 15.09 -8.99 -1.47
CA ILE A 53 13.99 -9.26 -2.39
C ILE A 53 12.79 -9.76 -1.59
N ILE A 54 11.65 -9.08 -1.70
CA ILE A 54 10.39 -9.51 -1.12
C ILE A 54 9.61 -10.30 -2.16
N VAL A 55 9.21 -11.51 -1.81
CA VAL A 55 8.41 -12.42 -2.65
C VAL A 55 7.20 -12.94 -1.89
N SER A 56 6.26 -13.57 -2.58
CA SER A 56 5.13 -14.27 -1.96
C SER A 56 5.25 -15.78 -2.15
N GLY A 57 5.01 -16.53 -1.08
CA GLY A 57 4.82 -17.99 -1.11
C GLY A 57 3.41 -18.43 -1.53
N LYS A 58 2.50 -17.47 -1.82
CA LYS A 58 1.11 -17.71 -2.22
C LYS A 58 0.91 -17.44 -3.72
N LYS A 59 -0.29 -17.77 -4.25
CA LYS A 59 -0.66 -17.49 -5.66
C LYS A 59 -0.79 -16.00 -5.97
N ALA A 60 -1.09 -15.17 -4.96
CA ALA A 60 -1.14 -13.73 -5.04
C ALA A 60 0.00 -13.11 -4.25
N PHE A 61 0.38 -11.87 -4.54
CA PHE A 61 1.40 -11.18 -3.75
C PHE A 61 0.87 -10.84 -2.36
N MET A 62 -0.14 -9.96 -2.28
CA MET A 62 -0.80 -9.61 -1.03
C MET A 62 -2.15 -8.90 -1.28
N ALA A 63 -3.19 -9.29 -0.55
CA ALA A 63 -4.55 -8.78 -0.72
C ALA A 63 -4.88 -7.52 0.11
N GLY A 64 -3.94 -7.03 0.93
CA GLY A 64 -4.15 -5.87 1.81
C GLY A 64 -4.52 -6.23 3.24
N ALA A 65 -5.24 -5.36 3.93
CA ALA A 65 -5.61 -5.53 5.33
C ALA A 65 -6.69 -6.61 5.53
N ASP A 66 -6.70 -7.24 6.71
CA ASP A 66 -7.80 -8.14 7.11
C ASP A 66 -9.05 -7.33 7.47
N LEU A 67 -9.98 -7.26 6.52
CA LEU A 67 -11.23 -6.52 6.66
C LEU A 67 -12.17 -7.13 7.72
N LYS A 68 -12.04 -8.43 8.01
CA LYS A 68 -12.87 -9.08 9.04
C LYS A 68 -12.45 -8.61 10.43
N LEU A 69 -11.14 -8.54 10.67
CA LEU A 69 -10.60 -8.01 11.93
C LEU A 69 -10.95 -6.53 12.11
N MET A 70 -10.90 -5.73 11.05
CA MET A 70 -11.32 -4.33 11.10
C MET A 70 -12.76 -4.16 11.54
N VAL A 71 -13.69 -4.96 10.99
CA VAL A 71 -15.13 -4.89 11.36
C VAL A 71 -15.39 -5.47 12.75
N ALA A 72 -14.68 -6.53 13.13
CA ALA A 72 -14.83 -7.13 14.47
C ALA A 72 -14.40 -6.16 15.59
N GLY A 73 -13.37 -5.35 15.36
CA GLY A 73 -12.87 -4.35 16.30
C GLY A 73 -13.68 -3.04 16.34
N TYR A 74 -14.57 -2.82 15.39
CA TYR A 74 -15.18 -1.50 15.17
C TYR A 74 -15.91 -0.92 16.40
N GLU A 75 -16.68 -1.74 17.14
CA GLU A 75 -17.49 -1.26 18.28
C GLU A 75 -16.64 -0.76 19.45
N THR A 76 -15.40 -1.20 19.54
CA THR A 76 -14.46 -0.84 20.63
C THR A 76 -13.33 0.09 20.18
N MET A 77 -13.15 0.24 18.87
CA MET A 77 -12.04 1.00 18.29
C MET A 77 -12.27 2.50 18.44
N THR A 78 -11.37 3.16 19.17
CA THR A 78 -11.34 4.62 19.24
C THR A 78 -10.55 5.24 18.07
N PRO A 79 -10.74 6.53 17.74
CA PRO A 79 -9.88 7.21 16.75
C PRO A 79 -8.39 7.14 17.09
N LYS A 80 -8.04 7.09 18.38
CA LYS A 80 -6.65 6.93 18.84
C LYS A 80 -6.11 5.54 18.49
N ASP A 81 -6.91 4.49 18.67
CA ASP A 81 -6.52 3.12 18.35
C ASP A 81 -6.38 2.93 16.83
N ALA A 82 -7.32 3.49 16.06
CA ALA A 82 -7.27 3.49 14.60
C ALA A 82 -6.04 4.21 14.05
N PHE A 83 -5.69 5.37 14.63
CA PHE A 83 -4.46 6.08 14.31
C PHE A 83 -3.22 5.27 14.66
N ALA A 84 -3.16 4.68 15.85
CA ALA A 84 -2.04 3.85 16.28
C ALA A 84 -1.87 2.61 15.38
N PHE A 85 -2.95 2.00 14.94
CA PHE A 85 -2.93 0.89 13.98
C PHE A 85 -2.30 1.31 12.64
N SER A 86 -2.77 2.41 12.05
CA SER A 86 -2.18 2.98 10.82
C SER A 86 -0.69 3.28 11.00
N GLN A 87 -0.32 3.92 12.12
CA GLN A 87 1.08 4.31 12.34
C GLN A 87 2.03 3.12 12.54
N LYS A 88 1.55 1.97 13.05
CA LYS A 88 2.36 0.74 13.14
C LYS A 88 2.75 0.23 11.75
N ALA A 89 1.79 0.11 10.84
CA ALA A 89 2.06 -0.31 9.46
C ALA A 89 2.93 0.73 8.72
N THR A 90 2.64 2.01 8.89
CA THR A 90 3.42 3.11 8.33
C THR A 90 4.87 3.11 8.80
N ALA A 91 5.11 2.89 10.10
CA ALA A 91 6.45 2.83 10.68
C ALA A 91 7.24 1.63 10.15
N MET A 92 6.60 0.47 9.97
CA MET A 92 7.21 -0.71 9.37
C MET A 92 7.66 -0.42 7.92
N HIS A 93 6.80 0.21 7.10
CA HIS A 93 7.16 0.60 5.73
C HIS A 93 8.31 1.63 5.72
N ARG A 94 8.31 2.59 6.65
CA ARG A 94 9.43 3.54 6.77
C ARG A 94 10.72 2.86 7.19
N ALA A 95 10.67 1.92 8.12
CA ALA A 95 11.84 1.13 8.51
C ALA A 95 12.41 0.34 7.32
N LEU A 96 11.55 -0.22 6.46
CA LEU A 96 11.94 -0.90 5.23
C LEU A 96 12.62 0.07 4.25
N GLU A 97 12.06 1.26 4.05
CA GLU A 97 12.59 2.30 3.15
C GLU A 97 13.94 2.85 3.57
N THR A 98 14.20 2.89 4.89
CA THR A 98 15.34 3.60 5.48
C THR A 98 16.34 2.70 6.18
N MET A 99 16.27 1.38 6.00
CA MET A 99 17.19 0.45 6.64
C MET A 99 18.62 0.47 6.06
N GLY A 100 18.87 1.30 5.03
CA GLY A 100 20.19 1.45 4.42
C GLY A 100 20.57 0.36 3.41
N LYS A 101 19.60 -0.46 3.01
CA LYS A 101 19.79 -1.52 2.01
C LYS A 101 18.72 -1.41 0.91
N PRO A 102 19.06 -1.58 -0.37
CA PRO A 102 18.08 -1.58 -1.45
C PRO A 102 17.14 -2.78 -1.33
N VAL A 103 15.86 -2.54 -1.54
CA VAL A 103 14.79 -3.54 -1.48
C VAL A 103 14.05 -3.59 -2.81
N ALA A 104 13.98 -4.76 -3.42
CA ALA A 104 13.10 -5.03 -4.54
C ALA A 104 11.89 -5.85 -4.08
N CYS A 105 10.72 -5.71 -4.73
CA CYS A 105 9.64 -6.66 -4.58
C CYS A 105 9.35 -7.35 -5.91
N ALA A 106 9.16 -8.67 -5.87
CA ALA A 106 8.82 -9.53 -6.98
C ALA A 106 7.35 -9.98 -6.83
N MET A 107 6.43 -9.26 -7.48
CA MET A 107 4.99 -9.45 -7.34
C MET A 107 4.47 -10.48 -8.33
N ASN A 108 4.22 -11.69 -7.85
CA ASN A 108 3.77 -12.84 -8.66
C ASN A 108 2.28 -12.84 -9.00
N GLY A 109 1.51 -11.90 -8.47
CA GLY A 109 0.07 -11.82 -8.64
C GLY A 109 -0.46 -10.49 -8.14
N LEU A 110 -1.74 -10.45 -7.80
CA LEU A 110 -2.38 -9.22 -7.33
C LEU A 110 -1.68 -8.65 -6.07
N ALA A 111 -1.51 -7.33 -6.06
CA ALA A 111 -1.06 -6.55 -4.92
C ALA A 111 -2.02 -5.37 -4.72
N LEU A 112 -2.90 -5.46 -3.73
CA LEU A 112 -3.95 -4.46 -3.50
C LEU A 112 -3.89 -3.89 -2.08
N GLY A 113 -4.30 -2.63 -1.94
CA GLY A 113 -4.32 -1.95 -0.65
C GLY A 113 -2.97 -2.01 0.05
N GLY A 114 -2.95 -2.43 1.32
CA GLY A 114 -1.71 -2.59 2.09
C GLY A 114 -0.62 -3.43 1.41
N GLY A 115 -1.00 -4.36 0.50
CA GLY A 115 -0.03 -5.13 -0.29
C GLY A 115 0.66 -4.27 -1.34
N PHE A 116 -0.07 -3.35 -1.97
CA PHE A 116 0.55 -2.40 -2.89
C PHE A 116 1.27 -1.27 -2.14
N GLU A 117 0.81 -0.89 -0.94
CA GLU A 117 1.52 0.05 -0.06
C GLU A 117 2.90 -0.49 0.35
N LEU A 118 3.02 -1.80 0.63
CA LEU A 118 4.31 -2.47 0.84
C LEU A 118 5.20 -2.38 -0.41
N ALA A 119 4.65 -2.66 -1.59
CA ALA A 119 5.39 -2.55 -2.84
C ALA A 119 5.85 -1.11 -3.12
N LEU A 120 5.02 -0.11 -2.83
CA LEU A 120 5.37 1.31 -2.94
C LEU A 120 6.50 1.71 -1.97
N ALA A 121 6.64 1.04 -0.83
CA ALA A 121 7.75 1.23 0.10
C ALA A 121 9.06 0.58 -0.38
N CYS A 122 9.01 -0.39 -1.29
CA CYS A 122 10.21 -0.98 -1.89
C CYS A 122 10.87 -0.04 -2.90
N HIS A 123 12.18 -0.17 -3.09
CA HIS A 123 12.97 0.65 -4.00
C HIS A 123 12.73 0.28 -5.47
N HIS A 124 12.46 -0.99 -5.75
CA HIS A 124 12.18 -1.51 -7.10
C HIS A 124 11.01 -2.50 -7.08
N ARG A 125 10.17 -2.46 -8.11
CA ARG A 125 8.95 -3.25 -8.24
C ARG A 125 8.96 -4.00 -9.56
N VAL A 126 9.04 -5.34 -9.48
CA VAL A 126 8.88 -6.23 -10.63
C VAL A 126 7.52 -6.91 -10.53
N LEU A 127 6.67 -6.75 -11.52
CA LEU A 127 5.32 -7.34 -11.55
C LEU A 127 5.25 -8.45 -12.58
N SER A 128 4.51 -9.51 -12.29
CA SER A 128 4.22 -10.54 -13.29
C SER A 128 3.46 -9.96 -14.48
N ASP A 129 3.78 -10.42 -15.67
CA ASP A 129 3.07 -10.10 -16.93
C ASP A 129 1.71 -10.80 -17.06
N ASP A 130 1.35 -11.70 -16.13
CA ASP A 130 0.01 -12.32 -16.07
C ASP A 130 -1.06 -11.22 -15.93
N PRO A 131 -2.08 -11.17 -16.80
CA PRO A 131 -3.15 -10.15 -16.72
C PRO A 131 -3.90 -10.10 -15.39
N ARG A 132 -3.81 -11.16 -14.57
CA ARG A 132 -4.39 -11.23 -13.22
C ARG A 132 -3.50 -10.60 -12.15
N ALA A 133 -2.25 -10.31 -12.45
CA ALA A 133 -1.31 -9.63 -11.56
C ALA A 133 -1.58 -8.12 -11.56
N VAL A 134 -2.67 -7.70 -10.93
CA VAL A 134 -3.08 -6.30 -10.86
C VAL A 134 -2.57 -5.61 -9.60
N VAL A 135 -2.31 -4.31 -9.70
CA VAL A 135 -1.93 -3.46 -8.57
C VAL A 135 -2.96 -2.35 -8.35
N GLY A 136 -3.10 -1.85 -7.13
CA GLY A 136 -4.01 -0.74 -6.86
C GLY A 136 -4.30 -0.49 -5.38
N LEU A 137 -4.98 0.62 -5.13
CA LEU A 137 -5.39 1.09 -3.80
C LEU A 137 -6.93 1.26 -3.78
N PRO A 138 -7.69 0.18 -3.57
CA PRO A 138 -9.15 0.18 -3.70
C PRO A 138 -9.91 0.67 -2.45
N GLU A 139 -9.22 1.21 -1.45
CA GLU A 139 -9.77 1.57 -0.14
C GLU A 139 -10.95 2.54 -0.23
N VAL A 140 -10.96 3.43 -1.22
CA VAL A 140 -12.10 4.33 -1.46
C VAL A 140 -13.41 3.56 -1.63
N ASN A 141 -13.40 2.38 -2.27
CA ASN A 141 -14.58 1.55 -2.48
C ASN A 141 -15.10 0.89 -1.18
N LEU A 142 -14.31 0.97 -0.11
CA LEU A 142 -14.64 0.50 1.24
C LEU A 142 -15.02 1.65 2.19
N GLY A 143 -15.08 2.89 1.69
CA GLY A 143 -15.29 4.07 2.51
C GLY A 143 -14.06 4.51 3.30
N LEU A 144 -12.88 4.02 2.93
CA LEU A 144 -11.60 4.29 3.54
C LEU A 144 -10.66 5.04 2.57
N LEU A 145 -9.47 5.36 3.04
CA LEU A 145 -8.31 5.71 2.24
C LEU A 145 -7.16 4.74 2.60
N PRO A 146 -6.10 4.64 1.77
CA PRO A 146 -4.88 3.91 2.11
C PRO A 146 -4.31 4.38 3.44
N GLY A 147 -4.01 3.46 4.35
CA GLY A 147 -3.68 3.78 5.75
C GLY A 147 -2.23 3.54 6.14
N SER A 148 -1.36 3.17 5.21
CA SER A 148 0.05 2.90 5.50
C SER A 148 1.03 3.54 4.50
N GLY A 149 0.61 4.65 3.90
CA GLY A 149 1.44 5.53 3.09
C GLY A 149 1.05 5.64 1.63
N GLY A 150 -0.02 4.97 1.20
CA GLY A 150 -0.45 4.96 -0.20
C GLY A 150 -0.85 6.32 -0.73
N THR A 151 -1.56 7.13 0.05
CA THR A 151 -1.96 8.49 -0.35
C THR A 151 -0.76 9.44 -0.48
N GLN A 152 0.37 9.07 0.12
CA GLN A 152 1.57 9.89 0.13
C GLN A 152 2.62 9.40 -0.88
N ARG A 153 2.83 8.08 -0.98
CA ARG A 153 3.82 7.48 -1.90
C ARG A 153 3.36 7.53 -3.34
N LEU A 154 2.10 7.18 -3.61
CA LEU A 154 1.61 7.08 -4.97
C LEU A 154 1.70 8.42 -5.74
N PRO A 155 1.18 9.56 -5.22
CA PRO A 155 1.31 10.83 -5.93
C PRO A 155 2.75 11.34 -6.03
N ARG A 156 3.62 10.96 -5.07
CA ARG A 156 5.05 11.29 -5.16
C ARG A 156 5.76 10.48 -6.24
N LEU A 157 5.30 9.27 -6.51
CA LEU A 157 5.90 8.38 -7.51
C LEU A 157 5.49 8.78 -8.95
N ILE A 158 4.17 8.92 -9.18
CA ILE A 158 3.62 9.05 -10.56
C ILE A 158 3.03 10.42 -10.88
N GLY A 159 3.15 11.37 -9.95
CA GLY A 159 2.55 12.70 -10.08
C GLY A 159 1.18 12.82 -9.41
N ARG A 160 0.85 14.04 -9.01
CA ARG A 160 -0.35 14.34 -8.23
C ARG A 160 -1.66 13.99 -8.95
N LYS A 161 -1.79 14.37 -10.22
CA LYS A 161 -3.05 14.17 -10.98
C LYS A 161 -3.36 12.69 -11.18
N LYS A 162 -2.38 11.92 -11.68
CA LYS A 162 -2.52 10.48 -11.88
C LYS A 162 -2.72 9.75 -10.56
N GLY A 163 -1.99 10.13 -9.51
CA GLY A 163 -2.13 9.55 -8.18
C GLY A 163 -3.52 9.77 -7.60
N LEU A 164 -4.07 10.99 -7.69
CA LEU A 164 -5.42 11.29 -7.24
C LEU A 164 -6.49 10.52 -8.04
N ASP A 165 -6.35 10.42 -9.36
CA ASP A 165 -7.29 9.65 -10.19
C ASP A 165 -7.38 8.19 -9.71
N LEU A 166 -6.24 7.54 -9.50
CA LEU A 166 -6.21 6.16 -9.01
C LEU A 166 -6.76 6.03 -7.59
N LEU A 167 -6.44 6.95 -6.68
CA LEU A 167 -6.94 6.94 -5.30
C LEU A 167 -8.45 7.16 -5.22
N LEU A 168 -9.00 8.06 -6.04
CA LEU A 168 -10.43 8.40 -6.05
C LEU A 168 -11.28 7.39 -6.82
N SER A 169 -10.71 6.73 -7.84
CA SER A 169 -11.40 5.65 -8.56
C SER A 169 -11.32 4.31 -7.83
N GLY A 170 -10.23 4.08 -7.08
CA GLY A 170 -9.96 2.79 -6.44
C GLY A 170 -9.86 1.63 -7.42
N ARG A 171 -9.58 1.91 -8.70
CA ARG A 171 -9.46 0.88 -9.72
C ARG A 171 -8.16 0.12 -9.63
N SER A 172 -8.20 -1.13 -10.04
CA SER A 172 -7.00 -1.93 -10.24
C SER A 172 -6.37 -1.62 -11.60
N VAL A 173 -5.06 -1.74 -11.68
CA VAL A 173 -4.24 -1.45 -12.87
C VAL A 173 -3.54 -2.73 -13.32
N ALA A 174 -3.70 -3.10 -14.59
CA ALA A 174 -3.07 -4.27 -15.20
C ALA A 174 -1.57 -4.04 -15.45
N PRO A 175 -0.74 -5.10 -15.62
CA PRO A 175 0.71 -4.98 -15.65
C PRO A 175 1.25 -3.99 -16.67
N LYS A 176 0.77 -4.03 -17.90
CA LYS A 176 1.23 -3.14 -18.96
C LYS A 176 0.94 -1.66 -18.64
N GLU A 177 -0.27 -1.37 -18.20
CA GLU A 177 -0.66 -0.02 -17.79
C GLU A 177 0.10 0.41 -16.52
N ALA A 178 0.36 -0.51 -15.57
CA ALA A 178 1.13 -0.23 -14.38
C ALA A 178 2.57 0.20 -14.70
N LEU A 179 3.19 -0.43 -15.70
CA LEU A 179 4.50 -0.03 -16.21
C LEU A 179 4.43 1.34 -16.91
N GLU A 180 3.46 1.56 -17.79
CA GLU A 180 3.28 2.83 -18.50
C GLU A 180 3.02 4.02 -17.56
N LEU A 181 2.32 3.78 -16.45
CA LEU A 181 2.07 4.79 -15.44
C LEU A 181 3.25 5.01 -14.48
N GLY A 182 4.24 4.11 -14.45
CA GLY A 182 5.34 4.12 -13.50
C GLY A 182 4.98 3.60 -12.09
N LEU A 183 3.91 2.82 -11.97
CA LEU A 183 3.52 2.14 -10.73
C LEU A 183 4.48 1.01 -10.39
N VAL A 184 5.00 0.35 -11.42
CA VAL A 184 6.03 -0.68 -11.35
C VAL A 184 7.17 -0.32 -12.27
N ASP A 185 8.35 -0.85 -11.99
CA ASP A 185 9.58 -0.52 -12.70
C ASP A 185 9.86 -1.51 -13.83
N GLU A 186 9.37 -2.74 -13.70
CA GLU A 186 9.56 -3.81 -14.69
C GLU A 186 8.38 -4.80 -14.67
N ILE A 187 8.09 -5.42 -15.81
CA ILE A 187 7.18 -6.57 -15.92
C ILE A 187 7.95 -7.77 -16.50
N ALA A 188 7.67 -8.97 -15.99
CA ALA A 188 8.35 -10.18 -16.43
C ALA A 188 7.48 -11.43 -16.23
N PRO A 189 7.76 -12.54 -16.92
CA PRO A 189 7.17 -13.84 -16.61
C PRO A 189 7.39 -14.23 -15.13
N ILE A 190 6.44 -14.94 -14.55
CA ILE A 190 6.41 -15.24 -13.12
C ILE A 190 7.68 -15.96 -12.63
N ASP A 191 8.24 -16.83 -13.44
CA ASP A 191 9.47 -17.59 -13.16
C ASP A 191 10.75 -16.74 -13.25
N GLN A 192 10.69 -15.53 -13.78
CA GLN A 192 11.82 -14.62 -13.93
C GLN A 192 11.83 -13.44 -12.95
N LEU A 193 10.78 -13.27 -12.14
CA LEU A 193 10.62 -12.10 -11.26
C LEU A 193 11.77 -11.93 -10.28
N VAL A 194 12.21 -13.01 -9.65
CA VAL A 194 13.33 -12.99 -8.68
C VAL A 194 14.65 -12.67 -9.38
N ASP A 195 14.89 -13.24 -10.56
CA ASP A 195 16.09 -13.01 -11.33
C ASP A 195 16.16 -11.54 -11.78
N LYS A 196 15.04 -10.95 -12.19
CA LYS A 196 14.96 -9.52 -12.53
C LYS A 196 15.28 -8.62 -11.32
N ALA A 197 14.70 -8.94 -10.17
CA ALA A 197 15.01 -8.23 -8.93
C ALA A 197 16.49 -8.37 -8.54
N ARG A 198 17.09 -9.55 -8.71
CA ARG A 198 18.54 -9.77 -8.48
C ARG A 198 19.41 -8.98 -9.47
N GLN A 199 19.04 -8.96 -10.75
CA GLN A 199 19.74 -8.18 -11.78
C GLN A 199 19.75 -6.69 -11.41
N TRP A 200 18.62 -6.15 -10.93
CA TRP A 200 18.56 -4.77 -10.46
C TRP A 200 19.46 -4.55 -9.24
N LEU A 201 19.43 -5.43 -8.23
CA LEU A 201 20.29 -5.32 -7.04
C LEU A 201 21.79 -5.38 -7.42
N ALA A 202 22.16 -6.18 -8.42
CA ALA A 202 23.54 -6.29 -8.90
C ALA A 202 24.09 -4.97 -9.52
N THR A 203 23.23 -3.99 -9.83
CA THR A 203 23.65 -2.65 -10.26
C THR A 203 24.13 -1.76 -9.11
N ASN A 204 24.10 -2.25 -7.85
CA ASN A 204 24.37 -1.48 -6.63
C ASN A 204 23.54 -0.19 -6.55
N PRO A 205 22.21 -0.30 -6.61
CA PRO A 205 21.34 0.87 -6.59
C PRO A 205 21.37 1.56 -5.22
N PRO A 206 21.05 2.88 -5.16
CA PRO A 206 20.97 3.58 -3.90
C PRO A 206 19.86 3.00 -3.02
N ALA A 207 20.11 2.96 -1.71
CA ALA A 207 19.15 2.54 -0.68
C ALA A 207 18.33 3.72 -0.12
N GLU A 208 18.14 4.77 -0.91
CA GLU A 208 17.41 5.97 -0.52
C GLU A 208 16.19 6.13 -1.44
N ARG A 209 15.02 6.40 -0.84
CA ARG A 209 13.82 6.65 -1.63
C ARG A 209 13.86 8.04 -2.24
N ILE A 210 13.29 8.17 -3.45
CA ILE A 210 13.32 9.42 -4.21
C ILE A 210 12.79 10.63 -3.40
N TRP A 211 11.81 10.43 -2.53
CA TRP A 211 11.23 11.49 -1.68
C TRP A 211 12.06 11.82 -0.43
N ASP A 212 13.08 11.05 -0.11
CA ASP A 212 14.03 11.32 0.96
C ASP A 212 15.30 12.02 0.42
N VAL A 213 15.52 12.00 -0.91
CA VAL A 213 16.66 12.68 -1.57
C VAL A 213 16.51 14.20 -1.45
N LYS A 214 17.56 14.86 -0.99
CA LYS A 214 17.58 16.33 -0.88
C LYS A 214 17.32 17.00 -2.25
N GLY A 215 16.32 17.88 -2.28
CA GLY A 215 15.95 18.59 -3.49
C GLY A 215 14.92 17.84 -4.36
N TYR A 216 14.42 16.69 -3.91
CA TYR A 216 13.32 16.01 -4.58
C TYR A 216 12.13 16.95 -4.75
N ALA A 217 11.57 16.99 -5.96
CA ALA A 217 10.36 17.74 -6.28
C ALA A 217 9.28 16.75 -6.76
N ILE A 218 8.10 16.85 -6.19
CA ILE A 218 6.96 16.03 -6.60
C ILE A 218 6.62 16.36 -8.07
N PRO A 219 6.45 15.34 -8.94
CA PRO A 219 6.05 15.58 -10.32
C PRO A 219 4.80 16.46 -10.40
N GLU A 220 4.81 17.45 -11.30
CA GLU A 220 3.74 18.45 -11.49
C GLU A 220 3.57 19.45 -10.32
N MET A 221 4.44 19.45 -9.30
CA MET A 221 4.45 20.44 -8.23
C MET A 221 5.77 21.21 -8.22
N ARG A 222 5.74 22.48 -8.61
CA ARG A 222 6.87 23.39 -8.47
C ARG A 222 6.61 24.37 -7.32
N GLY A 223 7.08 24.00 -6.10
CA GLY A 223 6.92 24.79 -4.89
C GLY A 223 5.77 24.37 -3.99
N MET A 224 5.69 24.95 -2.78
CA MET A 224 4.78 24.50 -1.71
C MET A 224 3.31 24.87 -1.94
N ILE A 225 3.02 26.00 -2.57
CA ILE A 225 1.65 26.43 -2.88
C ILE A 225 1.67 27.05 -4.26
N VAL A 226 1.33 26.26 -5.27
CA VAL A 226 1.13 26.78 -6.62
C VAL A 226 -0.35 27.11 -6.76
N PRO A 227 -0.75 28.28 -7.28
CA PRO A 227 -2.17 28.62 -7.48
C PRO A 227 -2.97 27.54 -8.21
N GLU A 228 -2.35 26.88 -9.19
CA GLU A 228 -2.94 25.76 -9.93
C GLU A 228 -3.29 24.56 -9.02
N VAL A 229 -2.45 24.23 -8.04
CA VAL A 229 -2.70 23.12 -7.09
C VAL A 229 -3.89 23.45 -6.20
N ALA A 230 -4.00 24.70 -5.71
CA ALA A 230 -5.12 25.14 -4.90
C ALA A 230 -6.42 25.18 -5.73
N MET A 231 -6.36 25.57 -6.98
CA MET A 231 -7.49 25.57 -7.90
C MET A 231 -7.95 24.14 -8.22
N ASP A 232 -7.03 23.23 -8.56
CA ASP A 232 -7.33 21.81 -8.80
C ASP A 232 -7.96 21.16 -7.56
N TYR A 233 -7.48 21.50 -6.36
CA TYR A 233 -8.08 21.03 -5.10
C TYR A 233 -9.52 21.54 -4.95
N SER A 234 -9.75 22.83 -5.17
CA SER A 234 -11.09 23.42 -5.04
C SER A 234 -12.08 22.83 -6.05
N ILE A 235 -11.65 22.61 -7.29
CA ILE A 235 -12.43 21.92 -8.32
C ILE A 235 -12.71 20.48 -7.91
N GLY A 236 -11.71 19.76 -7.42
CA GLY A 236 -11.86 18.38 -6.94
C GLY A 236 -12.86 18.26 -5.79
N VAL A 237 -12.82 19.19 -4.83
CA VAL A 237 -13.80 19.24 -3.72
C VAL A 237 -15.21 19.46 -4.25
N ALA A 238 -15.41 20.39 -5.20
CA ALA A 238 -16.72 20.64 -5.80
C ALA A 238 -17.23 19.41 -6.58
N GLN A 239 -16.38 18.73 -7.34
CA GLN A 239 -16.72 17.50 -8.07
C GLN A 239 -17.12 16.35 -7.14
N VAL A 240 -16.35 16.12 -6.07
CA VAL A 240 -16.65 15.11 -5.05
C VAL A 240 -17.96 15.42 -4.34
N ALA A 241 -18.19 16.69 -3.96
CA ALA A 241 -19.44 17.13 -3.33
C ALA A 241 -20.63 16.93 -4.28
N GLY A 242 -20.49 17.27 -5.57
CA GLY A 242 -21.54 17.07 -6.57
C GLY A 242 -21.87 15.59 -6.84
N LYS A 243 -20.86 14.72 -6.83
CA LYS A 243 -21.04 13.29 -7.12
C LYS A 243 -21.52 12.47 -5.92
N HIS A 244 -21.02 12.76 -4.73
CA HIS A 244 -21.22 11.92 -3.54
C HIS A 244 -22.04 12.60 -2.43
N GLY A 245 -22.27 13.91 -2.53
CA GLY A 245 -22.82 14.71 -1.44
C GLY A 245 -21.89 14.62 -0.22
N TYR A 246 -22.49 14.62 0.96
CA TYR A 246 -21.75 14.46 2.23
C TYR A 246 -21.88 13.07 2.83
N ASN A 247 -22.56 12.14 2.13
CA ASN A 247 -22.87 10.82 2.63
C ASN A 247 -21.74 9.79 2.42
N TYR A 248 -20.69 10.17 1.66
CA TYR A 248 -19.55 9.31 1.38
C TYR A 248 -18.24 10.08 1.63
N PRO A 249 -17.72 10.05 2.87
CA PRO A 249 -16.65 10.95 3.28
C PRO A 249 -15.27 10.60 2.70
N ALA A 250 -15.03 9.36 2.25
CA ALA A 250 -13.71 8.91 1.84
C ALA A 250 -13.11 9.72 0.66
N PRO A 251 -13.80 10.04 -0.43
CA PRO A 251 -13.22 10.83 -1.52
C PRO A 251 -12.79 12.24 -1.09
N ALA A 252 -13.57 12.91 -0.25
CA ALA A 252 -13.20 14.23 0.27
C ALA A 252 -11.98 14.14 1.22
N ALA A 253 -11.93 13.09 2.04
CA ALA A 253 -10.79 12.82 2.91
C ALA A 253 -9.51 12.53 2.12
N ILE A 254 -9.60 11.77 1.01
CA ILE A 254 -8.47 11.51 0.10
C ILE A 254 -7.94 12.81 -0.50
N LEU A 255 -8.81 13.65 -1.04
CA LEU A 255 -8.43 14.95 -1.60
C LEU A 255 -7.68 15.81 -0.57
N SER A 256 -8.26 15.95 0.63
CA SER A 256 -7.66 16.75 1.71
C SER A 256 -6.35 16.17 2.18
N CYS A 257 -6.30 14.84 2.39
CA CYS A 257 -5.10 14.13 2.82
C CYS A 257 -3.93 14.30 1.84
N VAL A 258 -4.20 14.16 0.53
CA VAL A 258 -3.18 14.34 -0.50
C VAL A 258 -2.76 15.80 -0.57
N PHE A 259 -3.71 16.74 -0.57
CA PHE A 259 -3.40 18.17 -0.62
C PHE A 259 -2.53 18.63 0.55
N GLU A 260 -2.89 18.26 1.77
CA GLU A 260 -2.13 18.61 2.97
C GLU A 260 -0.77 17.89 3.02
N GLY A 261 -0.77 16.59 2.75
CA GLY A 261 0.42 15.75 2.87
C GLY A 261 1.50 16.07 1.85
N LEU A 262 1.14 16.40 0.60
CA LEU A 262 2.14 16.73 -0.43
C LEU A 262 2.90 18.04 -0.15
N GLN A 263 2.44 18.86 0.78
CA GLN A 263 3.11 20.08 1.23
C GLN A 263 4.11 19.83 2.38
N LEU A 264 4.22 18.61 2.86
CA LEU A 264 5.00 18.24 4.05
C LEU A 264 6.11 17.24 3.71
N PRO A 265 7.20 17.19 4.50
CA PRO A 265 8.14 16.10 4.48
C PRO A 265 7.43 14.76 4.72
N MET A 266 7.98 13.66 4.18
CA MET A 266 7.34 12.34 4.13
C MET A 266 6.77 11.88 5.49
N ASP A 267 7.56 11.94 6.57
CA ASP A 267 7.11 11.45 7.87
C ASP A 267 5.93 12.26 8.46
N LYS A 268 5.88 13.56 8.19
CA LYS A 268 4.74 14.42 8.58
C LYS A 268 3.52 14.14 7.73
N ALA A 269 3.72 13.95 6.43
CA ALA A 269 2.66 13.59 5.48
C ALA A 269 2.01 12.24 5.85
N LEU A 270 2.79 11.25 6.23
CA LEU A 270 2.30 9.95 6.71
C LEU A 270 1.48 10.07 8.00
N SER A 271 1.85 11.00 8.89
CA SER A 271 1.04 11.29 10.09
C SER A 271 -0.30 11.97 9.73
N VAL A 272 -0.34 12.81 8.69
CA VAL A 272 -1.60 13.37 8.15
C VAL A 272 -2.48 12.26 7.62
N GLU A 273 -1.94 11.34 6.82
CA GLU A 273 -2.68 10.19 6.33
C GLU A 273 -3.32 9.37 7.46
N GLY A 274 -2.54 9.02 8.49
CA GLY A 274 -3.03 8.26 9.63
C GLY A 274 -4.21 8.93 10.35
N LYS A 275 -4.25 10.27 10.44
CA LYS A 275 -5.37 11.01 11.03
C LYS A 275 -6.64 10.90 10.19
N TYR A 276 -6.52 11.05 8.87
CA TYR A 276 -7.66 10.88 7.96
C TYR A 276 -8.14 9.44 7.92
N PHE A 277 -7.21 8.46 7.91
CA PHE A 277 -7.53 7.05 8.02
C PHE A 277 -8.32 6.73 9.30
N ALA A 278 -7.84 7.21 10.45
CA ALA A 278 -8.49 7.00 11.74
C ALA A 278 -9.91 7.55 11.77
N LYS A 279 -10.12 8.75 11.20
CA LYS A 279 -11.43 9.37 11.08
C LYS A 279 -12.38 8.50 10.25
N LEU A 280 -11.93 8.00 9.11
CA LEU A 280 -12.75 7.16 8.22
C LEU A 280 -13.01 5.78 8.82
N LEU A 281 -11.99 5.15 9.43
CA LEU A 281 -12.13 3.80 10.00
C LEU A 281 -13.14 3.78 11.15
N THR A 282 -13.27 4.87 11.91
CA THR A 282 -14.25 5.00 12.99
C THR A 282 -15.61 5.58 12.53
N ASP A 283 -15.75 5.89 11.24
CA ASP A 283 -17.00 6.36 10.65
C ASP A 283 -17.94 5.18 10.33
N PRO A 284 -19.25 5.25 10.66
CA PRO A 284 -20.19 4.17 10.39
C PRO A 284 -20.33 3.84 8.90
N VAL A 285 -20.02 4.78 7.99
CA VAL A 285 -20.09 4.56 6.54
C VAL A 285 -19.13 3.46 6.12
N ALA A 286 -17.86 3.53 6.51
CA ALA A 286 -16.84 2.52 6.18
C ALA A 286 -17.25 1.14 6.73
N ARG A 287 -17.64 1.06 8.01
CA ARG A 287 -18.13 -0.19 8.62
C ARG A 287 -19.28 -0.81 7.83
N ASN A 288 -20.28 0.00 7.50
CA ASN A 288 -21.47 -0.50 6.83
C ASN A 288 -21.16 -0.98 5.41
N ILE A 289 -20.29 -0.28 4.68
CA ILE A 289 -19.83 -0.70 3.35
C ILE A 289 -19.09 -2.03 3.45
N ILE A 290 -18.07 -2.14 4.30
CA ILE A 290 -17.29 -3.37 4.45
C ILE A 290 -18.21 -4.55 4.84
N ARG A 291 -19.11 -4.33 5.80
CA ARG A 291 -20.05 -5.36 6.23
C ARG A 291 -20.97 -5.83 5.10
N THR A 292 -21.53 -4.91 4.32
CA THR A 292 -22.52 -5.23 3.29
C THR A 292 -21.88 -5.74 2.01
N THR A 293 -20.90 -5.01 1.49
CA THR A 293 -20.33 -5.28 0.16
C THR A 293 -19.23 -6.36 0.17
N PHE A 294 -18.62 -6.62 1.32
CA PHE A 294 -17.56 -7.62 1.45
C PHE A 294 -18.01 -8.82 2.29
N ILE A 295 -18.30 -8.64 3.59
CA ILE A 295 -18.57 -9.77 4.51
C ILE A 295 -19.88 -10.46 4.18
N SER A 296 -21.00 -9.70 4.11
CA SER A 296 -22.32 -10.27 3.85
C SER A 296 -22.44 -10.85 2.44
N LYS A 297 -21.82 -10.21 1.45
CA LYS A 297 -21.75 -10.71 0.08
C LYS A 297 -21.02 -12.06 0.01
N GLN A 298 -19.84 -12.18 0.61
CA GLN A 298 -19.10 -13.44 0.65
C GLN A 298 -19.87 -14.54 1.39
N ALA A 299 -20.56 -14.21 2.49
CA ALA A 299 -21.39 -15.16 3.20
C ALA A 299 -22.56 -15.66 2.33
N ALA A 300 -23.20 -14.75 1.58
CA ALA A 300 -24.29 -15.11 0.66
C ALA A 300 -23.78 -15.99 -0.51
N GLU A 301 -22.64 -15.65 -1.09
CA GLU A 301 -22.01 -16.43 -2.17
C GLU A 301 -21.64 -17.85 -1.71
N LYS A 302 -21.23 -18.02 -0.45
CA LYS A 302 -20.96 -19.33 0.17
C LYS A 302 -22.25 -20.08 0.59
N GLY A 303 -23.43 -19.53 0.33
CA GLY A 303 -24.70 -20.17 0.61
C GLY A 303 -25.14 -20.15 2.06
N ALA A 304 -24.60 -19.26 2.91
CA ALA A 304 -24.87 -19.17 4.35
C ALA A 304 -26.36 -18.92 4.74
N ARG A 305 -27.23 -18.65 3.76
CA ARG A 305 -28.69 -18.44 3.94
C ARG A 305 -29.52 -19.19 2.91
N ARG A 306 -28.98 -20.24 2.30
CA ARG A 306 -29.80 -21.12 1.45
C ARG A 306 -30.72 -21.92 2.36
N PRO A 307 -32.05 -21.99 2.08
CA PRO A 307 -32.90 -22.93 2.75
C PRO A 307 -32.36 -24.36 2.58
N GLU A 308 -32.43 -25.13 3.64
CA GLU A 308 -32.19 -26.58 3.54
C GLU A 308 -33.29 -27.13 2.62
N GLY A 309 -32.90 -27.56 1.41
CA GLY A 309 -33.78 -28.17 0.43
C GLY A 309 -33.79 -29.69 0.56
#